data_c27dc9562c2e796d0e3a609b9c8d7150
#
_entry.id   c27dc9562c2e796d0e3a609b9c8d7150
#
_cell.length_a   1.000
_cell.length_b   1.000
_cell.length_c   1.000
_cell.angle_alpha   90.00
_cell.angle_beta   90.00
_cell.angle_gamma   90.00
#
_symmetry.space_group_name_H-M   'P 1'
#
loop_
_entity.id
_entity.type
_entity.pdbx_description
1 polymer ?
#
loop_
_entity_poly.entity_id
_entity_poly.type
_entity_poly.pdbx_seq_one_letter_code
_entity_poly.pdbx_strand_id
1 'polypeptide(L)'
;ILFNPPTGGFDFVEFYNKSDKIFDLNGLIIANTLGNKTSLINKTTFIQPGEYLVFCQDPTWLKNNYNVKFPNSIQQMLIPSFNDDEGNVTLWNGDIMIDSFRYNAKMHSVFLKDDEGISLERISEDVLSTLNSNWQSAATDIGGATPTYKNSQSRTIKVSDKILSKEEDHFSPNQDGYLDQFIVQYHLDKPGYVLRWRVFDAQGRPIKTDNTGVLTGADGFVTWDGSTDDNSRALPGIFIIEFQFSHNDGSSKKEKISCVLTYPK
;
A
#
# COMPACT_ATOMS: atom_id res chain seq x y z
N ILE A 1 5.02 2.19 6.55
CA ILE A 1 5.35 1.59 7.84
C ILE A 1 6.42 0.50 7.70
N LEU A 2 7.37 0.43 8.61
CA LEU A 2 8.23 -0.72 8.89
C LEU A 2 7.78 -1.30 10.23
N PHE A 3 7.37 -2.57 10.24
CA PHE A 3 6.88 -3.29 11.42
C PHE A 3 7.66 -4.58 11.70
N ASN A 4 8.52 -5.01 10.78
CA ASN A 4 9.44 -6.15 10.90
C ASN A 4 10.89 -5.67 10.62
N PRO A 5 11.50 -4.87 11.53
CA PRO A 5 12.86 -4.40 11.35
C PRO A 5 13.88 -5.53 11.52
N PRO A 6 15.09 -5.43 10.94
CA PRO A 6 16.17 -6.36 11.22
C PRO A 6 16.49 -6.47 12.71
N THR A 7 17.01 -7.62 13.12
CA THR A 7 17.36 -7.88 14.53
C THR A 7 18.17 -6.73 15.14
N GLY A 8 17.65 -6.16 16.24
CA GLY A 8 18.20 -4.96 16.90
C GLY A 8 17.80 -3.65 16.26
N GLY A 9 16.90 -3.68 15.28
CA GLY A 9 16.31 -2.52 14.63
C GLY A 9 15.08 -1.96 15.35
N PHE A 10 14.47 -0.97 14.74
CA PHE A 10 13.31 -0.25 15.29
C PHE A 10 12.23 -0.07 14.24
N ASP A 11 10.99 -0.21 14.67
CA ASP A 11 9.82 0.16 13.87
C ASP A 11 9.84 1.65 13.52
N PHE A 12 9.24 1.99 12.39
CA PHE A 12 8.88 3.37 12.12
C PHE A 12 7.51 3.47 11.44
N VAL A 13 6.86 4.60 11.63
CA VAL A 13 5.65 5.00 10.92
C VAL A 13 5.87 6.36 10.28
N GLU A 14 5.37 6.53 9.07
CA GLU A 14 5.46 7.76 8.31
C GLU A 14 4.08 8.26 7.93
N PHE A 15 3.88 9.56 8.08
CA PHE A 15 2.68 10.27 7.65
C PHE A 15 3.01 11.23 6.52
N TYR A 16 2.09 11.35 5.59
CA TYR A 16 2.15 12.27 4.47
C TYR A 16 1.02 13.29 4.54
N ASN A 17 1.35 14.57 4.43
CA ASN A 17 0.36 15.63 4.35
C ASN A 17 -0.04 15.87 2.90
N LYS A 18 -1.14 15.28 2.46
CA LYS A 18 -1.66 15.47 1.10
C LYS A 18 -2.46 16.76 0.89
N SER A 19 -2.69 17.54 1.94
CA SER A 19 -3.46 18.77 1.86
C SER A 19 -2.59 19.97 1.47
N ASP A 20 -3.22 21.11 1.21
CA ASP A 20 -2.60 22.42 0.98
C ASP A 20 -2.36 23.23 2.26
N LYS A 21 -2.58 22.63 3.45
CA LYS A 21 -2.48 23.29 4.75
C LYS A 21 -1.36 22.72 5.59
N ILE A 22 -0.79 23.57 6.45
CA ILE A 22 0.15 23.16 7.49
C ILE A 22 -0.66 22.63 8.68
N PHE A 23 -0.26 21.47 9.23
CA PHE A 23 -0.83 20.94 10.47
C PHE A 23 0.21 20.90 11.59
N ASP A 24 -0.22 21.25 12.80
CA ASP A 24 0.50 20.91 14.01
C ASP A 24 -0.03 19.56 14.51
N LEU A 25 0.85 18.60 14.61
CA LEU A 25 0.53 17.25 15.08
C LEU A 25 0.55 17.14 16.62
N ASN A 26 0.85 18.22 17.33
CA ASN A 26 0.82 18.23 18.79
C ASN A 26 -0.57 17.85 19.32
N GLY A 27 -0.61 16.90 20.24
CA GLY A 27 -1.86 16.35 20.78
C GLY A 27 -2.43 15.16 20.02
N LEU A 28 -1.87 14.82 18.83
CA LEU A 28 -2.26 13.60 18.14
C LEU A 28 -1.63 12.37 18.79
N ILE A 29 -2.31 11.24 18.66
CA ILE A 29 -1.92 9.96 19.28
C ILE A 29 -1.71 8.93 18.18
N ILE A 30 -0.54 8.30 18.19
CA ILE A 30 -0.24 7.11 17.38
C ILE A 30 -0.55 5.87 18.24
N ALA A 31 -1.30 4.93 17.69
CA ALA A 31 -1.65 3.71 18.40
C ALA A 31 -1.52 2.47 17.52
N ASN A 32 -1.29 1.32 18.16
CA ASN A 32 -1.13 0.01 17.48
C ASN A 32 -2.40 -0.83 17.49
N THR A 33 -3.41 -0.47 18.31
CA THR A 33 -4.70 -1.16 18.35
C THR A 33 -5.84 -0.15 18.53
N LEU A 34 -7.05 -0.49 18.11
CA LEU A 34 -8.23 0.33 18.39
C LEU A 34 -8.44 0.42 19.91
N GLY A 35 -8.36 1.63 20.46
CA GLY A 35 -8.53 1.92 21.87
C GLY A 35 -7.27 1.96 22.73
N ASN A 36 -6.15 1.36 22.31
CA ASN A 36 -4.87 1.47 23.00
C ASN A 36 -4.04 2.64 22.43
N LYS A 37 -4.38 3.86 22.84
CA LYS A 37 -3.68 5.09 22.46
C LYS A 37 -2.39 5.18 23.27
N THR A 38 -1.26 4.83 22.67
CA THR A 38 -0.04 4.60 23.45
C THR A 38 1.02 5.68 23.31
N SER A 39 1.03 6.46 22.20
CA SER A 39 2.09 7.44 21.97
C SER A 39 1.54 8.79 21.56
N LEU A 40 1.54 9.71 22.52
CA LEU A 40 1.10 11.10 22.34
C LEU A 40 2.25 11.93 21.75
N ILE A 41 1.98 12.64 20.67
CA ILE A 41 2.87 13.68 20.16
C ILE A 41 2.72 14.89 21.07
N ASN A 42 3.69 15.11 21.99
CA ASN A 42 3.60 16.07 23.09
C ASN A 42 4.40 17.35 22.89
N LYS A 43 4.78 17.62 21.66
CA LYS A 43 5.50 18.84 21.26
C LYS A 43 4.93 19.36 19.95
N THR A 44 5.04 20.67 19.74
CA THR A 44 4.73 21.32 18.47
C THR A 44 5.55 20.64 17.36
N THR A 45 4.85 20.05 16.42
CA THR A 45 5.42 19.29 15.30
C THR A 45 4.62 19.63 14.07
N PHE A 46 5.16 20.48 13.21
CA PHE A 46 4.48 20.88 11.98
C PHE A 46 4.80 19.90 10.85
N ILE A 47 3.78 19.59 10.04
CA ILE A 47 3.92 18.90 8.78
C ILE A 47 3.42 19.82 7.65
N GLN A 48 4.31 20.15 6.71
CA GLN A 48 4.02 21.04 5.60
C GLN A 48 3.19 20.32 4.50
N PRO A 49 2.49 21.06 3.62
CA PRO A 49 1.90 20.49 2.42
C PRO A 49 2.93 19.68 1.59
N GLY A 50 2.58 18.45 1.24
CA GLY A 50 3.45 17.57 0.47
C GLY A 50 4.64 16.98 1.24
N GLU A 51 4.72 17.19 2.56
CA GLU A 51 5.78 16.66 3.41
C GLU A 51 5.49 15.25 3.89
N TYR A 52 6.56 14.45 4.00
CA TYR A 52 6.60 13.17 4.66
C TYR A 52 7.27 13.32 6.02
N LEU A 53 6.66 12.86 7.09
CA LEU A 53 7.17 12.95 8.45
C LEU A 53 7.22 11.57 9.11
N VAL A 54 8.42 11.16 9.50
CA VAL A 54 8.69 9.85 10.10
C VAL A 54 8.74 9.96 11.61
N PHE A 55 8.11 9.01 12.29
CA PHE A 55 8.22 8.81 13.74
C PHE A 55 8.93 7.50 14.00
N CYS A 56 10.00 7.52 14.78
CA CYS A 56 10.78 6.34 15.17
C CYS A 56 11.48 6.56 16.52
N GLN A 57 11.84 5.45 17.15
CA GLN A 57 12.55 5.49 18.43
C GLN A 57 14.00 5.94 18.28
N ASP A 58 14.71 5.48 17.22
CA ASP A 58 16.11 5.80 16.96
C ASP A 58 16.34 6.34 15.54
N PRO A 59 16.38 7.68 15.38
CA PRO A 59 16.71 8.31 14.10
C PRO A 59 18.12 8.00 13.58
N THR A 60 19.06 7.65 14.45
CA THR A 60 20.42 7.30 14.03
C THR A 60 20.43 5.94 13.37
N TRP A 61 19.75 4.96 13.98
CA TRP A 61 19.57 3.65 13.38
C TRP A 61 18.86 3.79 12.00
N LEU A 62 17.77 4.56 11.93
CA LEU A 62 17.04 4.74 10.68
C LEU A 62 17.93 5.31 9.56
N LYS A 63 18.73 6.34 9.85
CA LYS A 63 19.66 6.95 8.89
C LYS A 63 20.83 6.04 8.46
N ASN A 64 21.22 5.11 9.32
CA ASN A 64 22.31 4.18 9.02
C ASN A 64 21.84 2.97 8.17
N ASN A 65 20.55 2.65 8.21
CA ASN A 65 20.01 1.46 7.55
C ASN A 65 19.22 1.79 6.28
N TYR A 66 18.71 3.02 6.14
CA TYR A 66 17.88 3.43 5.00
C TYR A 66 18.35 4.75 4.40
N ASN A 67 18.01 4.96 3.12
CA ASN A 67 18.27 6.21 2.45
C ASN A 67 17.27 7.28 2.93
N VAL A 68 17.75 8.23 3.74
CA VAL A 68 16.96 9.34 4.28
C VAL A 68 17.28 10.62 3.49
N LYS A 69 16.31 11.16 2.75
CA LYS A 69 16.53 12.39 1.95
C LYS A 69 16.39 13.67 2.78
N PHE A 70 15.46 13.69 3.74
CA PHE A 70 15.15 14.87 4.55
C PHE A 70 15.30 14.55 6.05
N PRO A 71 16.52 14.55 6.62
CA PRO A 71 16.76 14.16 8.02
C PRO A 71 15.99 14.97 9.06
N ASN A 72 15.59 16.21 8.73
CA ASN A 72 14.78 17.05 9.62
C ASN A 72 13.31 16.62 9.71
N SER A 73 12.85 15.78 8.77
CA SER A 73 11.51 15.20 8.77
C SER A 73 11.45 13.88 9.56
N ILE A 74 12.42 13.63 10.45
CA ILE A 74 12.39 12.52 11.40
C ILE A 74 12.14 13.08 12.80
N GLN A 75 11.09 12.56 13.44
CA GLN A 75 10.76 12.87 14.83
C GLN A 75 11.11 11.68 15.72
N GLN A 76 12.06 11.93 16.64
CA GLN A 76 12.39 10.94 17.65
C GLN A 76 11.27 10.87 18.70
N MET A 77 10.62 9.72 18.80
CA MET A 77 9.69 9.43 19.88
C MET A 77 9.53 7.93 20.05
N LEU A 78 9.13 7.51 21.24
CA LEU A 78 8.72 6.14 21.50
C LEU A 78 7.33 5.93 20.86
N ILE A 79 7.31 5.23 19.74
CA ILE A 79 6.06 4.80 19.10
C ILE A 79 5.59 3.48 19.67
N PRO A 80 4.31 3.07 19.48
CA PRO A 80 3.87 1.73 19.84
C PRO A 80 4.71 0.67 19.13
N SER A 81 4.97 -0.44 19.80
CA SER A 81 5.52 -1.62 19.15
C SER A 81 4.49 -2.20 18.17
N PHE A 82 4.90 -2.50 16.97
CA PHE A 82 4.09 -3.15 15.96
C PHE A 82 4.53 -4.62 15.84
N ASN A 83 3.55 -5.55 15.81
CA ASN A 83 3.88 -6.97 15.67
C ASN A 83 4.42 -7.26 14.27
N ASP A 84 5.36 -8.19 14.16
CA ASP A 84 6.02 -8.53 12.90
C ASP A 84 5.10 -9.25 11.90
N ASP A 85 3.97 -9.81 12.36
CA ASP A 85 3.04 -10.59 11.54
C ASP A 85 1.79 -9.80 11.11
N GLU A 86 1.08 -9.18 12.05
CA GLU A 86 -0.11 -8.36 11.78
C GLU A 86 -0.41 -7.37 12.90
N GLY A 87 -1.06 -6.27 12.53
CA GLY A 87 -1.47 -5.26 13.49
C GLY A 87 -2.22 -4.09 12.87
N ASN A 88 -2.33 -3.02 13.64
CA ASN A 88 -2.94 -1.78 13.19
C ASN A 88 -1.99 -0.61 13.46
N VAL A 89 -2.00 0.35 12.56
CA VAL A 89 -1.51 1.71 12.79
C VAL A 89 -2.69 2.64 12.75
N THR A 90 -2.89 3.42 13.79
CA THR A 90 -4.00 4.38 13.87
C THR A 90 -3.49 5.73 14.34
N LEU A 91 -4.08 6.80 13.80
CA LEU A 91 -3.82 8.19 14.17
C LEU A 91 -5.09 8.80 14.74
N TRP A 92 -5.00 9.42 15.91
CA TRP A 92 -6.15 9.96 16.65
C TRP A 92 -5.95 11.42 17.04
N ASN A 93 -7.06 12.18 17.05
CA ASN A 93 -7.17 13.47 17.71
C ASN A 93 -8.25 13.35 18.81
N GLY A 94 -7.82 13.26 20.08
CA GLY A 94 -8.73 12.92 21.15
C GLY A 94 -9.43 11.58 20.92
N ASP A 95 -10.75 11.59 20.74
CA ASP A 95 -11.56 10.41 20.46
C ASP A 95 -11.89 10.23 18.96
N ILE A 96 -11.41 11.12 18.11
CA ILE A 96 -11.64 11.07 16.67
C ILE A 96 -10.48 10.35 16.01
N MET A 97 -10.76 9.23 15.33
CA MET A 97 -9.80 8.55 14.50
C MET A 97 -9.64 9.31 13.16
N ILE A 98 -8.42 9.75 12.88
CA ILE A 98 -8.07 10.51 11.66
C ILE A 98 -7.75 9.56 10.52
N ASP A 99 -6.92 8.54 10.79
CA ASP A 99 -6.50 7.56 9.79
C ASP A 99 -6.26 6.21 10.45
N SER A 100 -6.36 5.13 9.66
CA SER A 100 -6.11 3.77 10.13
C SER A 100 -5.61 2.88 8.99
N PHE A 101 -4.69 1.99 9.33
CA PHE A 101 -4.20 0.95 8.45
C PHE A 101 -4.04 -0.36 9.23
N ARG A 102 -4.69 -1.42 8.76
CA ARG A 102 -4.45 -2.77 9.24
C ARG A 102 -3.44 -3.44 8.31
N TYR A 103 -2.25 -3.69 8.82
CA TYR A 103 -1.20 -4.39 8.07
C TYR A 103 -1.20 -5.88 8.41
N ASN A 104 -0.65 -6.68 7.48
CA ASN A 104 -0.35 -8.08 7.66
C ASN A 104 0.90 -8.41 6.81
N ALA A 105 1.80 -9.24 7.32
CA ALA A 105 3.03 -9.64 6.63
C ALA A 105 2.75 -10.28 5.25
N LYS A 106 1.57 -10.93 5.07
CA LYS A 106 1.14 -11.48 3.78
C LYS A 106 0.83 -10.42 2.71
N MET A 107 0.82 -9.13 3.06
CA MET A 107 0.70 -8.03 2.09
C MET A 107 2.03 -7.73 1.41
N HIS A 108 3.15 -8.24 1.94
CA HIS A 108 4.43 -8.21 1.25
C HIS A 108 4.39 -9.06 -0.02
N SER A 109 5.20 -8.66 -1.00
CA SER A 109 5.34 -9.41 -2.24
C SER A 109 5.81 -10.84 -1.95
N VAL A 110 5.10 -11.83 -2.51
CA VAL A 110 5.45 -13.25 -2.40
C VAL A 110 6.81 -13.57 -3.06
N PHE A 111 7.38 -12.64 -3.81
CA PHE A 111 8.66 -12.80 -4.48
C PHE A 111 9.84 -12.31 -3.65
N LEU A 112 9.59 -11.65 -2.51
CA LEU A 112 10.65 -11.37 -1.54
C LEU A 112 11.18 -12.68 -0.96
N LYS A 113 12.49 -12.77 -0.83
CA LYS A 113 13.12 -13.91 -0.13
C LYS A 113 12.93 -13.81 1.39
N ASP A 114 12.87 -12.56 1.85
CA ASP A 114 12.72 -12.17 3.23
C ASP A 114 12.05 -10.78 3.24
N ASP A 115 11.11 -10.55 4.13
CA ASP A 115 10.45 -9.27 4.32
C ASP A 115 11.03 -8.47 5.51
N GLU A 116 12.00 -9.04 6.23
CA GLU A 116 12.72 -8.35 7.30
C GLU A 116 13.41 -7.09 6.75
N GLY A 117 13.11 -5.94 7.35
CA GLY A 117 13.64 -4.64 6.92
C GLY A 117 12.97 -4.02 5.69
N ILE A 118 11.90 -4.62 5.18
CA ILE A 118 11.15 -4.06 4.05
C ILE A 118 9.86 -3.40 4.55
N SER A 119 9.67 -2.11 4.22
CA SER A 119 8.46 -1.40 4.61
C SER A 119 7.27 -1.74 3.71
N LEU A 120 6.05 -1.64 4.25
CA LEU A 120 4.83 -1.52 3.45
C LEU A 120 4.61 -0.04 3.11
N GLU A 121 4.48 0.25 1.84
CA GLU A 121 4.28 1.58 1.27
C GLU A 121 2.90 1.74 0.65
N ARG A 122 2.27 2.88 0.91
CA ARG A 122 0.99 3.24 0.28
C ARG A 122 1.22 3.62 -1.17
N ILE A 123 0.42 3.04 -2.09
CA ILE A 123 0.54 3.23 -3.53
C ILE A 123 -0.04 4.59 -3.95
N SER A 124 -1.22 4.95 -3.42
CA SER A 124 -1.88 6.21 -3.75
C SER A 124 -2.48 6.89 -2.53
N GLU A 125 -2.20 8.17 -2.37
CA GLU A 125 -2.79 9.02 -1.34
C GLU A 125 -4.27 9.33 -1.57
N ASP A 126 -4.78 9.15 -2.80
CA ASP A 126 -6.18 9.43 -3.17
C ASP A 126 -7.12 8.25 -2.92
N VAL A 127 -6.55 7.08 -2.63
CA VAL A 127 -7.30 5.86 -2.28
C VAL A 127 -7.22 5.61 -0.79
N LEU A 128 -8.28 5.05 -0.21
CA LEU A 128 -8.39 4.80 1.23
C LEU A 128 -7.21 3.97 1.75
N SER A 129 -6.65 4.38 2.88
CA SER A 129 -5.59 3.64 3.61
C SER A 129 -6.04 2.26 4.07
N THR A 130 -7.33 2.07 4.27
CA THR A 130 -7.93 0.80 4.71
C THR A 130 -8.04 -0.27 3.62
N LEU A 131 -7.76 0.07 2.37
CA LEU A 131 -7.77 -0.91 1.26
C LEU A 131 -6.40 -1.59 1.15
N ASN A 132 -6.36 -2.90 1.35
CA ASN A 132 -5.11 -3.68 1.30
C ASN A 132 -4.40 -3.59 -0.06
N SER A 133 -5.16 -3.49 -1.17
CA SER A 133 -4.59 -3.32 -2.51
C SER A 133 -3.85 -1.99 -2.70
N ASN A 134 -4.05 -1.03 -1.79
CA ASN A 134 -3.34 0.26 -1.81
C ASN A 134 -1.98 0.21 -1.10
N TRP A 135 -1.47 -0.96 -0.77
CA TRP A 135 -0.20 -1.14 -0.07
C TRP A 135 0.65 -2.19 -0.76
N GLN A 136 1.96 -1.96 -0.78
CA GLN A 136 2.94 -2.83 -1.42
C GLN A 136 4.26 -2.76 -0.67
N SER A 137 5.06 -3.82 -0.79
CA SER A 137 6.47 -3.82 -0.37
C SER A 137 7.23 -2.69 -1.05
N ALA A 138 8.03 -1.97 -0.30
CA ALA A 138 8.99 -1.04 -0.86
C ALA A 138 9.93 -1.77 -1.84
N ALA A 139 10.43 -1.03 -2.83
CA ALA A 139 11.39 -1.55 -3.78
C ALA A 139 12.70 -1.95 -3.08
N THR A 140 13.25 -3.08 -3.47
CA THR A 140 14.47 -3.62 -2.84
C THR A 140 15.74 -2.94 -3.32
N ASP A 141 15.76 -2.44 -4.55
CA ASP A 141 16.91 -1.73 -5.16
C ASP A 141 17.18 -0.38 -4.51
N ILE A 142 16.18 0.23 -3.85
CA ILE A 142 16.35 1.47 -3.07
C ILE A 142 16.69 1.23 -1.60
N GLY A 143 16.83 -0.03 -1.17
CA GLY A 143 17.15 -0.42 0.20
C GLY A 143 15.94 -0.79 1.07
N GLY A 144 14.77 -1.07 0.48
CA GLY A 144 13.63 -1.65 1.20
C GLY A 144 12.74 -0.66 1.96
N ALA A 145 13.04 0.64 1.95
CA ALA A 145 12.17 1.69 2.50
C ALA A 145 12.52 3.07 1.93
N THR A 146 11.55 4.01 1.97
CA THR A 146 11.70 5.40 1.52
C THR A 146 11.38 6.40 2.62
N PRO A 147 12.02 6.34 3.80
CA PRO A 147 11.71 7.26 4.88
C PRO A 147 12.02 8.71 4.49
N THR A 148 11.06 9.61 4.76
CA THR A 148 11.11 11.06 4.53
C THR A 148 10.89 11.54 3.09
N TYR A 149 10.57 10.64 2.17
CA TYR A 149 10.31 11.04 0.78
C TYR A 149 9.29 10.11 0.12
N LYS A 150 8.91 10.46 -1.11
CA LYS A 150 7.89 9.75 -1.89
C LYS A 150 8.16 8.27 -1.97
N ASN A 151 7.13 7.47 -1.65
CA ASN A 151 7.15 6.01 -1.70
C ASN A 151 7.60 5.50 -3.08
N SER A 152 8.42 4.45 -3.11
CA SER A 152 8.90 3.80 -4.33
C SER A 152 7.75 3.28 -5.20
N GLN A 153 6.70 2.82 -4.56
CA GLN A 153 5.51 2.26 -5.21
C GLN A 153 4.43 3.31 -5.53
N SER A 154 4.69 4.61 -5.27
CA SER A 154 3.69 5.66 -5.44
C SER A 154 3.23 5.81 -6.89
N ARG A 155 1.91 5.83 -7.10
CA ARG A 155 1.24 6.06 -8.39
C ARG A 155 0.13 7.07 -8.25
N THR A 156 -0.05 7.89 -9.28
CA THR A 156 -1.21 8.78 -9.41
C THR A 156 -2.32 8.03 -10.13
N ILE A 157 -3.49 7.96 -9.51
CA ILE A 157 -4.66 7.32 -10.13
C ILE A 157 -5.38 8.36 -10.99
N LYS A 158 -5.53 8.07 -12.29
CA LYS A 158 -6.28 8.93 -13.22
C LYS A 158 -7.70 8.43 -13.34
N VAL A 159 -8.66 9.29 -13.06
CA VAL A 159 -10.08 8.99 -13.29
C VAL A 159 -10.33 8.85 -14.80
N SER A 160 -10.99 7.78 -15.20
CA SER A 160 -11.37 7.49 -16.59
C SER A 160 -12.88 7.30 -16.65
N ASP A 161 -13.51 7.72 -17.76
CA ASP A 161 -14.94 7.49 -18.00
C ASP A 161 -15.28 6.01 -18.28
N LYS A 162 -14.28 5.16 -18.43
CA LYS A 162 -14.45 3.71 -18.60
C LYS A 162 -14.53 3.02 -17.23
N ILE A 163 -15.34 1.95 -17.16
CA ILE A 163 -15.44 1.11 -15.95
C ILE A 163 -14.08 0.57 -15.55
N LEU A 164 -13.25 0.13 -16.50
CA LEU A 164 -11.87 -0.27 -16.27
C LEU A 164 -10.91 0.57 -17.10
N SER A 165 -9.79 0.92 -16.53
CA SER A 165 -8.65 1.55 -17.20
C SER A 165 -7.33 1.01 -16.64
N LYS A 166 -6.26 1.16 -17.42
CA LYS A 166 -4.88 0.82 -17.07
C LYS A 166 -3.96 1.89 -17.61
N GLU A 167 -2.83 2.12 -16.97
CA GLU A 167 -1.83 3.07 -17.46
C GLU A 167 -0.87 2.41 -18.45
N GLU A 168 -0.51 1.15 -18.16
CA GLU A 168 0.46 0.40 -18.95
C GLU A 168 -0.13 -0.91 -19.44
N ASP A 169 0.36 -1.37 -20.58
CA ASP A 169 -0.04 -2.66 -21.18
C ASP A 169 0.77 -3.83 -20.64
N HIS A 170 1.89 -3.57 -19.99
CA HIS A 170 2.81 -4.58 -19.49
C HIS A 170 3.30 -4.23 -18.09
N PHE A 171 3.83 -5.25 -17.39
CA PHE A 171 4.49 -5.08 -16.10
C PHE A 171 5.58 -6.14 -15.93
N SER A 172 6.50 -5.89 -14.98
CA SER A 172 7.66 -6.73 -14.72
C SER A 172 7.94 -6.77 -13.22
N PRO A 173 7.48 -7.78 -12.48
CA PRO A 173 7.63 -7.87 -11.03
C PRO A 173 9.05 -8.30 -10.63
N ASN A 174 10.03 -7.40 -10.84
CA ASN A 174 11.44 -7.59 -10.52
C ASN A 174 11.88 -6.85 -9.25
N GLN A 175 10.93 -6.12 -8.60
CA GLN A 175 11.13 -5.40 -7.34
C GLN A 175 12.07 -4.19 -7.45
N ASP A 176 12.14 -3.56 -8.63
CA ASP A 176 12.90 -2.33 -8.87
C ASP A 176 12.08 -1.04 -8.62
N GLY A 177 10.81 -1.17 -8.18
CA GLY A 177 9.91 -0.05 -7.96
C GLY A 177 9.25 0.50 -9.22
N TYR A 178 9.51 -0.10 -10.39
CA TYR A 178 8.92 0.32 -11.64
C TYR A 178 8.15 -0.82 -12.30
N LEU A 179 6.82 -0.66 -12.46
CA LEU A 179 5.93 -1.66 -13.05
C LEU A 179 6.00 -3.05 -12.38
N ASP A 180 6.26 -3.09 -11.08
CA ASP A 180 6.29 -4.34 -10.29
C ASP A 180 4.90 -4.98 -10.17
N GLN A 181 3.85 -4.21 -10.43
CA GLN A 181 2.48 -4.68 -10.40
C GLN A 181 1.73 -4.18 -11.62
N PHE A 182 0.81 -5.00 -12.11
CA PHE A 182 -0.21 -4.54 -13.04
C PHE A 182 -1.35 -3.89 -12.25
N ILE A 183 -1.64 -2.62 -12.54
CA ILE A 183 -2.65 -1.83 -11.86
C ILE A 183 -3.84 -1.64 -12.79
N VAL A 184 -5.02 -2.07 -12.35
CA VAL A 184 -6.29 -1.84 -13.02
C VAL A 184 -7.13 -0.90 -12.18
N GLN A 185 -7.41 0.28 -12.69
CA GLN A 185 -8.30 1.25 -12.09
C GLN A 185 -9.74 0.96 -12.48
N TYR A 186 -10.68 1.15 -11.54
CA TYR A 186 -12.10 1.06 -11.84
C TYR A 186 -12.84 2.34 -11.47
N HIS A 187 -13.84 2.68 -12.29
CA HIS A 187 -14.81 3.75 -12.06
C HIS A 187 -16.22 3.21 -12.19
N LEU A 188 -16.98 3.25 -11.10
CA LEU A 188 -18.32 2.71 -10.98
C LEU A 188 -19.32 3.86 -10.81
N ASP A 189 -20.56 3.64 -11.24
CA ASP A 189 -21.67 4.62 -11.13
C ASP A 189 -22.07 4.93 -9.68
N LYS A 190 -21.69 4.06 -8.72
CA LYS A 190 -21.98 4.20 -7.29
C LYS A 190 -21.05 3.33 -6.46
N PRO A 191 -20.84 3.64 -5.15
CA PRO A 191 -20.14 2.75 -4.22
C PRO A 191 -21.01 1.55 -3.83
N GLY A 192 -20.39 0.57 -3.13
CA GLY A 192 -21.10 -0.56 -2.51
C GLY A 192 -21.21 -1.80 -3.38
N TYR A 193 -20.46 -1.87 -4.46
CA TYR A 193 -20.28 -3.13 -5.18
C TYR A 193 -19.35 -4.06 -4.41
N VAL A 194 -19.61 -5.35 -4.50
CA VAL A 194 -18.67 -6.41 -4.09
C VAL A 194 -17.89 -6.83 -5.32
N LEU A 195 -16.58 -6.60 -5.27
CA LEU A 195 -15.66 -6.95 -6.35
C LEU A 195 -15.05 -8.34 -6.11
N ARG A 196 -15.01 -9.14 -7.17
CA ARG A 196 -14.20 -10.35 -7.34
C ARG A 196 -13.47 -10.27 -8.67
N TRP A 197 -12.28 -10.87 -8.73
CA TRP A 197 -11.53 -10.87 -9.98
C TRP A 197 -10.76 -12.18 -10.18
N ARG A 198 -10.43 -12.48 -11.44
CA ARG A 198 -9.70 -13.67 -11.84
C ARG A 198 -8.75 -13.36 -12.97
N VAL A 199 -7.58 -13.97 -12.95
CA VAL A 199 -6.58 -13.88 -14.02
C VAL A 199 -6.57 -15.19 -14.78
N PHE A 200 -6.57 -15.09 -16.10
CA PHE A 200 -6.47 -16.21 -17.03
C PHE A 200 -5.27 -16.01 -17.95
N ASP A 201 -4.62 -17.10 -18.32
CA ASP A 201 -3.62 -17.07 -19.39
C ASP A 201 -4.27 -16.97 -20.78
N ALA A 202 -3.45 -16.91 -21.83
CA ALA A 202 -3.92 -16.82 -23.22
C ALA A 202 -4.71 -18.05 -23.69
N GLN A 203 -4.60 -19.19 -22.98
CA GLN A 203 -5.36 -20.41 -23.21
C GLN A 203 -6.66 -20.49 -22.42
N GLY A 204 -6.97 -19.47 -21.61
CA GLY A 204 -8.15 -19.43 -20.77
C GLY A 204 -8.05 -20.25 -19.49
N ARG A 205 -6.85 -20.69 -19.09
CA ARG A 205 -6.63 -21.42 -17.83
C ARG A 205 -6.56 -20.40 -16.69
N PRO A 206 -7.26 -20.64 -15.56
CA PRO A 206 -7.19 -19.77 -14.41
C PRO A 206 -5.78 -19.82 -13.79
N ILE A 207 -5.24 -18.65 -13.47
CA ILE A 207 -3.91 -18.46 -12.90
C ILE A 207 -4.01 -17.92 -11.47
N LYS A 208 -4.89 -16.95 -11.27
CA LYS A 208 -5.13 -16.32 -9.96
C LYS A 208 -6.62 -16.05 -9.79
N THR A 209 -7.14 -16.29 -8.59
CA THR A 209 -8.54 -16.04 -8.27
C THR A 209 -8.64 -15.31 -6.94
N ASP A 210 -9.19 -14.11 -6.95
CA ASP A 210 -9.58 -13.43 -5.73
C ASP A 210 -11.10 -13.53 -5.52
N ASN A 211 -11.50 -14.41 -4.61
CA ASN A 211 -12.88 -14.64 -4.19
C ASN A 211 -13.23 -13.95 -2.87
N THR A 212 -12.35 -13.13 -2.30
CA THR A 212 -12.55 -12.51 -0.98
C THR A 212 -13.76 -11.58 -0.95
N GLY A 213 -14.09 -10.97 -2.10
CA GLY A 213 -15.26 -10.12 -2.21
C GLY A 213 -15.09 -8.79 -1.49
N VAL A 214 -14.28 -7.90 -2.04
CA VAL A 214 -14.02 -6.57 -1.47
C VAL A 214 -15.20 -5.64 -1.73
N LEU A 215 -15.71 -4.97 -0.69
CA LEU A 215 -16.68 -3.89 -0.84
C LEU A 215 -15.98 -2.64 -1.40
N THR A 216 -16.44 -2.13 -2.56
CA THR A 216 -15.78 -1.06 -3.27
C THR A 216 -16.37 0.31 -3.00
N GLY A 217 -15.55 1.37 -3.12
CA GLY A 217 -16.02 2.73 -3.43
C GLY A 217 -16.52 2.83 -4.89
N ALA A 218 -16.88 4.05 -5.30
CA ALA A 218 -17.17 4.30 -6.72
C ALA A 218 -15.88 4.24 -7.56
N ASP A 219 -14.79 4.70 -7.01
CA ASP A 219 -13.46 4.69 -7.62
C ASP A 219 -12.50 3.85 -6.81
N GLY A 220 -11.53 3.22 -7.47
CA GLY A 220 -10.49 2.45 -6.84
C GLY A 220 -9.62 1.71 -7.85
N PHE A 221 -8.80 0.81 -7.36
CA PHE A 221 -7.98 -0.05 -8.21
C PHE A 221 -7.75 -1.43 -7.61
N VAL A 222 -7.31 -2.34 -8.46
CA VAL A 222 -6.82 -3.67 -8.11
C VAL A 222 -5.42 -3.82 -8.67
N THR A 223 -4.57 -4.51 -7.93
CA THR A 223 -3.21 -4.83 -8.35
C THR A 223 -3.02 -6.33 -8.51
N TRP A 224 -2.21 -6.72 -9.49
CA TRP A 224 -1.72 -8.08 -9.64
C TRP A 224 -0.20 -8.07 -9.83
N ASP A 225 0.49 -8.82 -9.00
CA ASP A 225 1.95 -8.91 -8.94
C ASP A 225 2.55 -10.02 -9.81
N GLY A 226 1.74 -10.69 -10.60
CA GLY A 226 2.17 -11.84 -11.41
C GLY A 226 2.22 -13.17 -10.64
N SER A 227 1.71 -13.23 -9.41
CA SER A 227 1.60 -14.48 -8.67
C SER A 227 0.41 -15.33 -9.11
N THR A 228 0.54 -16.63 -8.95
CA THR A 228 -0.50 -17.64 -9.15
C THR A 228 -1.22 -17.93 -7.82
N ASP A 229 -2.27 -18.77 -7.84
CA ASP A 229 -2.99 -19.17 -6.62
C ASP A 229 -2.13 -19.93 -5.61
N ASP A 230 -1.10 -20.63 -6.06
CA ASP A 230 -0.12 -21.32 -5.22
C ASP A 230 1.09 -20.45 -4.84
N ASN A 231 1.01 -19.13 -5.06
CA ASN A 231 2.07 -18.14 -4.82
C ASN A 231 3.35 -18.35 -5.64
N SER A 232 3.28 -19.11 -6.72
CA SER A 232 4.37 -19.20 -7.69
C SER A 232 4.36 -18.00 -8.63
N ARG A 233 5.44 -17.80 -9.39
CA ARG A 233 5.49 -16.82 -10.48
C ARG A 233 4.79 -17.38 -11.72
N ALA A 234 3.85 -16.63 -12.28
CA ALA A 234 3.30 -16.94 -13.59
C ALA A 234 4.41 -16.83 -14.66
N LEU A 235 4.36 -17.66 -15.67
CA LEU A 235 5.30 -17.56 -16.81
C LEU A 235 5.04 -16.29 -17.61
N PRO A 236 6.07 -15.68 -18.22
CA PRO A 236 5.89 -14.52 -19.09
C PRO A 236 4.87 -14.80 -20.21
N GLY A 237 4.00 -13.83 -20.48
CA GLY A 237 2.95 -14.00 -21.47
C GLY A 237 1.83 -12.98 -21.40
N ILE A 238 0.80 -13.21 -22.19
CA ILE A 238 -0.42 -12.40 -22.20
C ILE A 238 -1.42 -13.00 -21.22
N PHE A 239 -2.03 -12.13 -20.41
CA PHE A 239 -3.06 -12.49 -19.45
C PHE A 239 -4.30 -11.65 -19.65
N ILE A 240 -5.45 -12.22 -19.25
CA ILE A 240 -6.75 -11.55 -19.22
C ILE A 240 -7.22 -11.54 -17.77
N ILE A 241 -7.51 -10.36 -17.24
CA ILE A 241 -8.09 -10.20 -15.92
C ILE A 241 -9.59 -9.90 -16.09
N GLU A 242 -10.41 -10.75 -15.49
CA GLU A 242 -11.86 -10.62 -15.47
C GLU A 242 -12.29 -10.10 -14.11
N PHE A 243 -13.08 -9.01 -14.13
CA PHE A 243 -13.65 -8.37 -12.95
C PHE A 243 -15.15 -8.60 -12.91
N GLN A 244 -15.66 -8.94 -11.75
CA GLN A 244 -17.08 -9.06 -11.48
C GLN A 244 -17.45 -8.15 -10.31
N PHE A 245 -18.30 -7.17 -10.58
CA PHE A 245 -18.87 -6.26 -9.60
C PHE A 245 -20.33 -6.66 -9.38
N SER A 246 -20.72 -6.93 -8.13
CA SER A 246 -22.09 -7.31 -7.75
C SER A 246 -22.59 -6.38 -6.66
N HIS A 247 -23.77 -5.81 -6.81
CA HIS A 247 -24.36 -4.89 -5.84
C HIS A 247 -25.62 -5.49 -5.19
N ASN A 248 -25.93 -5.04 -3.98
CA ASN A 248 -27.06 -5.56 -3.20
C ASN A 248 -28.45 -5.28 -3.79
N ASP A 249 -28.55 -4.29 -4.70
CA ASP A 249 -29.78 -4.01 -5.46
C ASP A 249 -30.01 -4.96 -6.67
N GLY A 250 -29.13 -5.96 -6.85
CA GLY A 250 -29.17 -6.91 -7.94
C GLY A 250 -28.42 -6.47 -9.20
N SER A 251 -27.89 -5.24 -9.25
CA SER A 251 -27.06 -4.81 -10.39
C SER A 251 -25.71 -5.53 -10.38
N SER A 252 -25.23 -5.87 -11.56
CA SER A 252 -23.91 -6.49 -11.74
C SER A 252 -23.24 -5.98 -13.00
N LYS A 253 -21.90 -5.91 -12.96
CA LYS A 253 -21.06 -5.56 -14.10
C LYS A 253 -19.96 -6.61 -14.23
N LYS A 254 -19.60 -6.94 -15.47
CA LYS A 254 -18.54 -7.88 -15.77
C LYS A 254 -17.66 -7.28 -16.86
N GLU A 255 -16.40 -7.08 -16.52
CA GLU A 255 -15.44 -6.42 -17.38
C GLU A 255 -14.16 -7.25 -17.50
N LYS A 256 -13.43 -7.05 -18.60
CA LYS A 256 -12.15 -7.71 -18.85
C LYS A 256 -11.13 -6.72 -19.35
N ILE A 257 -9.88 -6.94 -18.92
CA ILE A 257 -8.72 -6.19 -19.40
C ILE A 257 -7.56 -7.14 -19.62
N SER A 258 -6.70 -6.84 -20.59
CA SER A 258 -5.52 -7.66 -20.87
C SER A 258 -4.25 -6.97 -20.40
N CYS A 259 -3.23 -7.78 -20.06
CA CYS A 259 -1.88 -7.31 -19.76
C CYS A 259 -0.83 -8.27 -20.31
N VAL A 260 0.41 -7.82 -20.34
CA VAL A 260 1.60 -8.61 -20.65
C VAL A 260 2.50 -8.65 -19.44
N LEU A 261 2.76 -9.86 -18.94
CA LEU A 261 3.77 -10.10 -17.92
C LEU A 261 5.11 -10.37 -18.60
N THR A 262 6.14 -9.64 -18.18
CA THR A 262 7.52 -9.83 -18.63
C THR A 262 8.45 -10.00 -17.44
N TYR A 263 9.61 -10.60 -17.68
CA TYR A 263 10.74 -10.56 -16.73
C TYR A 263 11.96 -10.05 -17.49
N PRO A 264 12.73 -9.09 -16.94
CA PRO A 264 13.99 -8.70 -17.52
C PRO A 264 14.92 -9.92 -17.58
N LYS A 265 15.69 -9.98 -18.64
CA LYS A 265 16.72 -11.02 -18.85
C LYS A 265 17.92 -10.78 -17.95
#